data_3b563a21698fd9b1a85e7419dda4695c
#
_entry.id   3b563a21698fd9b1a85e7419dda4695c
#
_cell.length_a   1.000
_cell.length_b   1.000
_cell.length_c   1.000
_cell.angle_alpha   90.00
_cell.angle_beta   90.00
_cell.angle_gamma   90.00
#
_symmetry.space_group_name_H-M   'P 1'
#
loop_
_entity.id
_entity.type
_entity.pdbx_description
1 polymer ?
#
loop_
_entity_poly.entity_id
_entity_poly.type
_entity_poly.pdbx_seq_one_letter_code
_entity_poly.pdbx_strand_id
1 'polypeptide(L)'
;MPSSLNLVFCGTPAFAVPTLEKLTEAGFAVRLVVTQPDRPKGRGMELALSPVKQRALQLGLQISQPDKIKNNQEFRGQLAGIAPDAIIVVGYGHIIPQWMIDLPPLGNLNLHASLLPRYRGAAPIQWAIARSESVSGVTTMRIDAGLDSGDILLQKEIPIAPQDTAVTLAPRMGAIGADLMVETLRGLQAGTVRPRPQDHAKATLAPILKKEDGKIDFQQTAQEILNRLRGFQPWPGAYTSFRGKNLHIWAAQPIERTVATAEVLVERGHLIVGCGAGSALELLEVQLEGKKRMPAADFVHGYQPHIGEKLGH
;
A
#
# COMPACT_ATOMS: atom_id res chain seq x y z
N MET A 1 2.00 30.02 -24.58
CA MET A 1 2.19 28.80 -23.76
C MET A 1 0.83 28.15 -23.57
N PRO A 2 0.68 26.82 -23.65
CA PRO A 2 -0.57 26.20 -23.31
C PRO A 2 -0.94 26.60 -21.87
N SER A 3 -2.21 26.88 -21.62
CA SER A 3 -2.70 27.23 -20.28
C SER A 3 -2.40 26.09 -19.32
N SER A 4 -1.97 26.42 -18.10
CA SER A 4 -1.79 25.43 -17.03
C SER A 4 -3.12 24.75 -16.74
N LEU A 5 -3.16 23.41 -16.70
CA LEU A 5 -4.35 22.64 -16.36
C LEU A 5 -4.80 22.93 -14.93
N ASN A 6 -6.10 23.15 -14.75
CA ASN A 6 -6.73 23.23 -13.45
C ASN A 6 -6.96 21.82 -12.92
N LEU A 7 -6.36 21.49 -11.79
CA LEU A 7 -6.46 20.16 -11.21
C LEU A 7 -7.16 20.19 -9.86
N VAL A 8 -7.92 19.13 -9.58
CA VAL A 8 -8.33 18.75 -8.23
C VAL A 8 -7.54 17.50 -7.86
N PHE A 9 -6.95 17.48 -6.69
CA PHE A 9 -6.17 16.34 -6.18
C PHE A 9 -6.91 15.65 -5.04
N CYS A 10 -7.17 14.36 -5.16
CA CYS A 10 -7.80 13.51 -4.15
C CYS A 10 -6.80 12.48 -3.63
N GLY A 11 -6.41 12.58 -2.36
CA GLY A 11 -5.45 11.66 -1.78
C GLY A 11 -5.43 11.70 -0.25
N THR A 12 -4.90 10.64 0.39
CA THR A 12 -4.85 10.57 1.86
C THR A 12 -3.51 10.07 2.39
N PRO A 13 -2.96 8.91 1.95
CA PRO A 13 -1.76 8.31 2.53
C PRO A 13 -0.47 9.00 2.07
N ALA A 14 0.63 8.67 2.75
CA ALA A 14 1.97 9.14 2.39
C ALA A 14 2.37 8.82 0.93
N PHE A 15 1.87 7.72 0.38
CA PHE A 15 2.07 7.34 -1.02
C PHE A 15 1.59 8.40 -2.02
N ALA A 16 0.58 9.19 -1.66
CA ALA A 16 0.00 10.23 -2.52
C ALA A 16 0.79 11.55 -2.50
N VAL A 17 1.60 11.78 -1.45
CA VAL A 17 2.30 13.05 -1.25
C VAL A 17 3.26 13.41 -2.38
N PRO A 18 4.13 12.48 -2.87
CA PRO A 18 5.04 12.80 -3.98
C PRO A 18 4.31 13.27 -5.24
N THR A 19 3.12 12.70 -5.53
CA THR A 19 2.33 13.13 -6.70
C THR A 19 1.83 14.56 -6.53
N LEU A 20 1.31 14.93 -5.35
CA LEU A 20 0.87 16.29 -5.07
C LEU A 20 2.02 17.31 -5.24
N GLU A 21 3.19 16.99 -4.66
CA GLU A 21 4.39 17.81 -4.78
C GLU A 21 4.80 18.00 -6.23
N LYS A 22 4.92 16.89 -6.97
CA LYS A 22 5.40 16.89 -8.35
C LYS A 22 4.46 17.63 -9.31
N LEU A 23 3.15 17.54 -9.11
CA LEU A 23 2.17 18.31 -9.86
C LEU A 23 2.36 19.82 -9.65
N THR A 24 2.58 20.24 -8.41
CA THR A 24 2.81 21.64 -8.04
C THR A 24 4.14 22.15 -8.61
N GLU A 25 5.22 21.36 -8.46
CA GLU A 25 6.56 21.67 -9.02
C GLU A 25 6.53 21.75 -10.56
N ALA A 26 5.74 20.92 -11.20
CA ALA A 26 5.59 20.89 -12.66
C ALA A 26 4.77 22.07 -13.23
N GLY A 27 4.23 22.94 -12.35
CA GLY A 27 3.49 24.15 -12.70
C GLY A 27 2.00 23.91 -13.01
N PHE A 28 1.44 22.76 -12.65
CA PHE A 28 -0.01 22.55 -12.74
C PHE A 28 -0.75 23.34 -11.66
N ALA A 29 -1.91 23.86 -12.00
CA ALA A 29 -2.73 24.64 -11.06
C ALA A 29 -3.58 23.69 -10.19
N VAL A 30 -3.05 23.21 -9.07
CA VAL A 30 -3.82 22.42 -8.09
C VAL A 30 -4.74 23.35 -7.32
N ARG A 31 -6.04 23.42 -7.74
CA ARG A 31 -7.04 24.34 -7.20
C ARG A 31 -7.65 23.87 -5.89
N LEU A 32 -7.69 22.56 -5.66
CA LEU A 32 -8.25 21.97 -4.45
C LEU A 32 -7.58 20.65 -4.17
N VAL A 33 -7.25 20.41 -2.90
CA VAL A 33 -6.81 19.12 -2.36
C VAL A 33 -7.95 18.53 -1.54
N VAL A 34 -8.39 17.34 -1.90
CA VAL A 34 -9.45 16.59 -1.21
C VAL A 34 -8.82 15.42 -0.47
N THR A 35 -9.04 15.33 0.82
CA THR A 35 -8.50 14.26 1.65
C THR A 35 -9.54 13.77 2.66
N GLN A 36 -9.31 12.59 3.24
CA GLN A 36 -10.18 12.06 4.30
C GLN A 36 -10.20 13.01 5.50
N PRO A 37 -11.33 13.10 6.23
CA PRO A 37 -11.41 13.81 7.50
C PRO A 37 -10.34 13.36 8.50
N ASP A 38 -9.90 14.28 9.35
CA ASP A 38 -8.97 13.97 10.43
C ASP A 38 -9.62 12.98 11.39
N ARG A 39 -8.87 11.96 11.78
CA ARG A 39 -9.36 10.91 12.68
C ARG A 39 -8.45 10.77 13.88
N PRO A 40 -9.02 10.47 15.06
CA PRO A 40 -8.21 10.13 16.24
C PRO A 40 -7.26 8.97 15.93
N LYS A 41 -5.98 9.10 16.30
CA LYS A 41 -4.96 8.06 16.10
C LYS A 41 -4.16 7.82 17.37
N GLY A 42 -3.78 6.57 17.59
CA GLY A 42 -2.96 6.17 18.73
C GLY A 42 -3.71 6.11 20.06
N ARG A 43 -2.97 5.77 21.14
CA ARG A 43 -3.55 5.58 22.50
C ARG A 43 -4.08 6.87 23.14
N GLY A 44 -3.58 8.03 22.69
CA GLY A 44 -3.98 9.36 23.18
C GLY A 44 -5.19 9.94 22.45
N MET A 45 -5.75 9.27 21.42
CA MET A 45 -6.89 9.76 20.61
C MET A 45 -6.68 11.17 20.05
N GLU A 46 -5.43 11.59 19.81
CA GLU A 46 -5.14 12.88 19.18
C GLU A 46 -5.55 12.88 17.71
N LEU A 47 -6.14 14.00 17.26
CA LEU A 47 -6.51 14.18 15.87
C LEU A 47 -5.25 14.20 14.99
N ALA A 48 -5.06 13.15 14.21
CA ALA A 48 -3.94 13.06 13.27
C ALA A 48 -4.37 13.57 11.89
N LEU A 49 -3.66 14.59 11.41
CA LEU A 49 -3.79 15.06 10.04
C LEU A 49 -3.29 13.99 9.07
N SER A 50 -3.98 13.83 7.94
CA SER A 50 -3.47 12.96 6.89
C SER A 50 -2.14 13.49 6.32
N PRO A 51 -1.22 12.63 5.83
CA PRO A 51 0.02 13.07 5.19
C PRO A 51 -0.23 14.07 4.04
N VAL A 52 -1.26 13.85 3.23
CA VAL A 52 -1.64 14.76 2.15
C VAL A 52 -2.11 16.10 2.70
N LYS A 53 -2.91 16.14 3.78
CA LYS A 53 -3.33 17.40 4.41
C LYS A 53 -2.14 18.18 4.94
N GLN A 54 -1.23 17.52 5.66
CA GLN A 54 -0.03 18.16 6.18
C GLN A 54 0.78 18.83 5.06
N ARG A 55 0.95 18.12 3.94
CA ARG A 55 1.69 18.65 2.81
C ARG A 55 0.96 19.77 2.07
N ALA A 56 -0.35 19.64 1.90
CA ALA A 56 -1.18 20.67 1.27
C ALA A 56 -1.14 22.00 2.04
N LEU A 57 -1.18 21.94 3.38
CA LEU A 57 -1.01 23.11 4.25
C LEU A 57 0.35 23.80 4.05
N GLN A 58 1.43 23.01 3.98
CA GLN A 58 2.79 23.54 3.74
C GLN A 58 2.92 24.21 2.36
N LEU A 59 2.19 23.73 1.37
CA LEU A 59 2.16 24.27 0.02
C LEU A 59 1.17 25.44 -0.15
N GLY A 60 0.42 25.81 0.90
CA GLY A 60 -0.58 26.87 0.84
C GLY A 60 -1.79 26.53 -0.03
N LEU A 61 -2.10 25.26 -0.25
CA LEU A 61 -3.19 24.80 -1.11
C LEU A 61 -4.52 24.77 -0.36
N GLN A 62 -5.62 25.02 -1.07
CA GLN A 62 -6.96 24.88 -0.51
C GLN A 62 -7.28 23.40 -0.23
N ILE A 63 -7.96 23.12 0.89
CA ILE A 63 -8.26 21.76 1.35
C ILE A 63 -9.75 21.61 1.57
N SER A 64 -10.30 20.46 1.15
CA SER A 64 -11.65 20.01 1.44
C SER A 64 -11.61 18.61 2.04
N GLN A 65 -12.40 18.37 3.09
CA GLN A 65 -12.46 17.08 3.80
C GLN A 65 -13.92 16.61 3.95
N PRO A 66 -14.62 16.32 2.83
CA PRO A 66 -16.00 15.88 2.92
C PRO A 66 -16.10 14.47 3.52
N ASP A 67 -16.98 14.30 4.52
CA ASP A 67 -17.26 12.97 5.12
C ASP A 67 -17.86 12.00 4.10
N LYS A 68 -18.68 12.51 3.22
CA LYS A 68 -19.32 11.76 2.13
C LYS A 68 -19.28 12.57 0.85
N ILE A 69 -19.02 11.89 -0.28
CA ILE A 69 -18.96 12.55 -1.58
C ILE A 69 -20.15 12.22 -2.48
N LYS A 70 -20.75 11.02 -2.32
CA LYS A 70 -21.76 10.51 -3.27
C LYS A 70 -22.97 11.44 -3.41
N ASN A 71 -23.56 11.91 -2.31
CA ASN A 71 -24.77 12.73 -2.27
C ASN A 71 -24.53 14.12 -1.64
N ASN A 72 -23.32 14.66 -1.79
CA ASN A 72 -22.93 15.94 -1.22
C ASN A 72 -23.06 17.04 -2.27
N GLN A 73 -24.19 17.80 -2.21
CA GLN A 73 -24.49 18.87 -3.18
C GLN A 73 -23.53 20.06 -3.04
N GLU A 74 -23.11 20.39 -1.81
CA GLU A 74 -22.16 21.47 -1.56
C GLU A 74 -20.81 21.16 -2.22
N PHE A 75 -20.27 19.96 -1.97
CA PHE A 75 -19.02 19.50 -2.57
C PHE A 75 -19.13 19.42 -4.10
N ARG A 76 -20.27 18.94 -4.62
CA ARG A 76 -20.52 18.94 -6.07
C ARG A 76 -20.51 20.36 -6.66
N GLY A 77 -21.14 21.32 -5.98
CA GLY A 77 -21.13 22.73 -6.38
C GLY A 77 -19.73 23.34 -6.33
N GLN A 78 -18.95 23.00 -5.30
CA GLN A 78 -17.53 23.42 -5.18
C GLN A 78 -16.70 22.92 -6.37
N LEU A 79 -16.79 21.63 -6.71
CA LEU A 79 -16.05 21.07 -7.85
C LEU A 79 -16.50 21.65 -9.19
N ALA A 80 -17.82 21.84 -9.37
CA ALA A 80 -18.36 22.45 -10.59
C ALA A 80 -17.86 23.89 -10.76
N GLY A 81 -17.78 24.67 -9.66
CA GLY A 81 -17.25 26.04 -9.68
C GLY A 81 -15.76 26.13 -10.01
N ILE A 82 -14.96 25.09 -9.66
CA ILE A 82 -13.55 24.98 -10.03
C ILE A 82 -13.39 24.66 -11.52
N ALA A 83 -14.34 23.91 -12.11
CA ALA A 83 -14.28 23.40 -13.48
C ALA A 83 -12.92 22.75 -13.80
N PRO A 84 -12.54 21.65 -13.10
CA PRO A 84 -11.22 21.06 -13.27
C PRO A 84 -11.06 20.42 -14.65
N ASP A 85 -9.87 20.56 -15.24
CA ASP A 85 -9.50 19.85 -16.47
C ASP A 85 -9.29 18.35 -16.23
N ALA A 86 -8.76 17.99 -15.04
CA ALA A 86 -8.61 16.62 -14.57
C ALA A 86 -8.76 16.54 -13.04
N ILE A 87 -9.19 15.38 -12.55
CA ILE A 87 -9.16 15.04 -11.12
C ILE A 87 -8.15 13.92 -10.93
N ILE A 88 -7.12 14.17 -10.10
CA ILE A 88 -6.07 13.21 -9.82
C ILE A 88 -6.40 12.48 -8.53
N VAL A 89 -6.45 11.16 -8.56
CA VAL A 89 -6.82 10.32 -7.41
C VAL A 89 -5.67 9.40 -7.05
N VAL A 90 -5.17 9.49 -5.81
CA VAL A 90 -4.09 8.63 -5.33
C VAL A 90 -4.40 8.17 -3.90
N GLY A 91 -4.89 6.94 -3.75
CA GLY A 91 -5.19 6.38 -2.43
C GLY A 91 -6.18 7.22 -1.62
N TYR A 92 -7.23 7.74 -2.23
CA TYR A 92 -8.19 8.63 -1.57
C TYR A 92 -9.08 7.88 -0.55
N GLY A 93 -9.44 6.63 -0.85
CA GLY A 93 -10.21 5.78 0.07
C GLY A 93 -11.73 5.95 0.01
N HIS A 94 -12.26 6.72 -0.95
CA HIS A 94 -13.68 6.77 -1.29
C HIS A 94 -13.93 6.29 -2.71
N ILE A 95 -15.10 5.69 -2.93
CA ILE A 95 -15.60 5.39 -4.27
C ILE A 95 -15.96 6.70 -4.97
N ILE A 96 -15.40 6.95 -6.13
CA ILE A 96 -15.67 8.14 -6.93
C ILE A 96 -17.05 7.99 -7.59
N PRO A 97 -18.02 8.88 -7.29
CA PRO A 97 -19.36 8.77 -7.85
C PRO A 97 -19.41 9.18 -9.32
N GLN A 98 -20.38 8.65 -10.07
CA GLN A 98 -20.51 8.89 -11.52
C GLN A 98 -20.47 10.37 -11.89
N TRP A 99 -21.19 11.23 -11.16
CA TRP A 99 -21.21 12.68 -11.43
C TRP A 99 -19.81 13.32 -11.35
N MET A 100 -18.90 12.75 -10.54
CA MET A 100 -17.52 13.23 -10.41
C MET A 100 -16.63 12.63 -11.49
N ILE A 101 -16.92 11.41 -11.95
CA ILE A 101 -16.23 10.77 -13.09
C ILE A 101 -16.48 11.58 -14.35
N ASP A 102 -17.71 12.01 -14.58
CA ASP A 102 -18.14 12.71 -15.79
C ASP A 102 -17.75 14.20 -15.83
N LEU A 103 -17.26 14.75 -14.70
CA LEU A 103 -17.05 16.21 -14.56
C LEU A 103 -15.86 16.73 -15.38
N PRO A 104 -14.63 16.19 -15.28
CA PRO A 104 -13.46 16.77 -15.95
C PRO A 104 -13.28 16.25 -17.37
N PRO A 105 -12.95 17.12 -18.35
CA PRO A 105 -12.82 16.70 -19.75
C PRO A 105 -11.67 15.71 -20.01
N LEU A 106 -10.56 15.77 -19.26
CA LEU A 106 -9.48 14.80 -19.34
C LEU A 106 -9.73 13.54 -18.48
N GLY A 107 -10.80 13.54 -17.69
CA GLY A 107 -11.23 12.43 -16.83
C GLY A 107 -10.65 12.48 -15.42
N ASN A 108 -11.07 11.50 -14.62
CA ASN A 108 -10.48 11.21 -13.33
C ASN A 108 -9.32 10.24 -13.56
N LEU A 109 -8.13 10.62 -13.14
CA LEU A 109 -6.89 9.86 -13.34
C LEU A 109 -6.43 9.27 -12.01
N ASN A 110 -6.26 7.96 -11.97
CA ASN A 110 -5.73 7.27 -10.79
C ASN A 110 -4.26 6.88 -10.99
N LEU A 111 -3.47 7.01 -9.93
CA LEU A 111 -2.17 6.37 -9.81
C LEU A 111 -2.33 5.10 -8.99
N HIS A 112 -2.26 3.95 -9.66
CA HIS A 112 -2.37 2.64 -9.05
C HIS A 112 -1.00 1.98 -8.88
N ALA A 113 -0.76 1.37 -7.72
CA ALA A 113 0.54 0.82 -7.34
C ALA A 113 0.73 -0.64 -7.80
N SER A 114 0.40 -0.94 -9.05
CA SER A 114 0.70 -2.20 -9.73
C SER A 114 0.80 -2.01 -11.24
N LEU A 115 1.20 -3.07 -11.93
CA LEU A 115 1.08 -3.20 -13.38
C LEU A 115 -0.30 -3.78 -13.71
N LEU A 116 -1.30 -2.90 -13.90
CA LEU A 116 -2.64 -3.33 -14.29
C LEU A 116 -2.63 -4.09 -15.63
N PRO A 117 -3.49 -5.12 -15.79
CA PRO A 117 -4.64 -5.46 -14.98
C PRO A 117 -4.34 -6.31 -13.73
N ARG A 118 -3.08 -6.60 -13.42
CA ARG A 118 -2.73 -7.39 -12.23
C ARG A 118 -2.86 -6.55 -10.96
N TYR A 119 -3.29 -7.19 -9.86
CA TYR A 119 -3.37 -6.57 -8.53
C TYR A 119 -4.32 -5.37 -8.43
N ARG A 120 -5.53 -5.47 -9.02
CA ARG A 120 -6.60 -4.51 -8.78
C ARG A 120 -7.03 -4.51 -7.31
N GLY A 121 -7.31 -3.35 -6.73
CA GLY A 121 -7.81 -3.22 -5.36
C GLY A 121 -6.88 -2.48 -4.41
N ALA A 122 -7.09 -2.66 -3.11
CA ALA A 122 -6.61 -1.73 -2.08
C ALA A 122 -5.16 -1.93 -1.62
N ALA A 123 -4.55 -3.11 -1.84
CA ALA A 123 -3.25 -3.47 -1.27
C ALA A 123 -2.27 -4.08 -2.31
N PRO A 124 -2.09 -3.46 -3.51
CA PRO A 124 -1.31 -4.05 -4.60
C PRO A 124 0.16 -4.26 -4.24
N ILE A 125 0.80 -3.33 -3.52
CA ILE A 125 2.21 -3.41 -3.10
C ILE A 125 2.41 -4.60 -2.18
N GLN A 126 1.55 -4.72 -1.17
CA GLN A 126 1.63 -5.76 -0.15
C GLN A 126 1.46 -7.15 -0.76
N TRP A 127 0.45 -7.31 -1.61
CA TRP A 127 0.17 -8.60 -2.24
C TRP A 127 1.21 -8.98 -3.30
N ALA A 128 1.81 -8.03 -4.01
CA ALA A 128 2.88 -8.34 -4.95
C ALA A 128 4.09 -8.96 -4.23
N ILE A 129 4.52 -8.37 -3.11
CA ILE A 129 5.62 -8.91 -2.29
C ILE A 129 5.21 -10.26 -1.67
N ALA A 130 4.04 -10.35 -1.05
CA ALA A 130 3.56 -11.56 -0.39
C ALA A 130 3.42 -12.76 -1.35
N ARG A 131 3.18 -12.49 -2.64
CA ARG A 131 3.10 -13.51 -3.71
C ARG A 131 4.43 -13.72 -4.45
N SER A 132 5.53 -13.26 -3.88
CA SER A 132 6.88 -13.50 -4.43
C SER A 132 7.13 -12.91 -5.82
N GLU A 133 6.46 -11.82 -6.19
CA GLU A 133 6.77 -11.14 -7.44
C GLU A 133 8.18 -10.53 -7.38
N SER A 134 8.93 -10.67 -8.45
CA SER A 134 10.24 -10.03 -8.63
C SER A 134 10.14 -8.65 -9.26
N VAL A 135 8.98 -8.34 -9.88
CA VAL A 135 8.69 -7.07 -10.53
C VAL A 135 7.26 -6.67 -10.22
N SER A 136 7.06 -5.40 -9.90
CA SER A 136 5.77 -4.74 -9.85
C SER A 136 5.85 -3.46 -10.66
N GLY A 137 5.04 -2.45 -10.37
CA GLY A 137 5.13 -1.17 -11.04
C GLY A 137 4.02 -0.22 -10.64
N VAL A 138 3.91 0.84 -11.38
CA VAL A 138 2.86 1.84 -11.23
C VAL A 138 2.13 2.02 -12.56
N THR A 139 0.84 2.26 -12.48
CA THR A 139 -0.04 2.52 -13.62
C THR A 139 -0.80 3.81 -13.40
N THR A 140 -0.75 4.72 -14.37
CA THR A 140 -1.75 5.78 -14.48
C THR A 140 -2.91 5.27 -15.34
N MET A 141 -4.14 5.46 -14.88
CA MET A 141 -5.34 4.96 -15.54
C MET A 141 -6.50 5.94 -15.42
N ARG A 142 -7.50 5.85 -16.29
CA ARG A 142 -8.79 6.50 -16.10
C ARG A 142 -9.61 5.76 -15.07
N ILE A 143 -10.34 6.49 -14.23
CA ILE A 143 -11.32 5.88 -13.33
C ILE A 143 -12.62 5.65 -14.08
N ASP A 144 -13.15 4.45 -13.96
CA ASP A 144 -14.49 4.05 -14.38
C ASP A 144 -15.34 3.61 -13.18
N ALA A 145 -16.52 3.06 -13.41
CA ALA A 145 -17.40 2.57 -12.36
C ALA A 145 -16.93 1.26 -11.71
N GLY A 146 -15.96 0.57 -12.30
CA GLY A 146 -15.43 -0.70 -11.81
C GLY A 146 -14.27 -0.54 -10.83
N LEU A 147 -13.79 -1.66 -10.29
CA LEU A 147 -12.63 -1.67 -9.41
C LEU A 147 -11.35 -1.69 -10.25
N ASP A 148 -10.67 -0.55 -10.33
CA ASP A 148 -9.40 -0.36 -11.06
C ASP A 148 -9.42 -0.98 -12.48
N SER A 149 -10.57 -0.87 -13.17
CA SER A 149 -10.82 -1.51 -14.46
C SER A 149 -10.73 -0.58 -15.66
N GLY A 150 -10.64 0.72 -15.44
CA GLY A 150 -10.59 1.73 -16.49
C GLY A 150 -9.31 1.67 -17.33
N ASP A 151 -9.31 2.39 -18.43
CA ASP A 151 -8.26 2.36 -19.43
C ASP A 151 -6.89 2.77 -18.87
N ILE A 152 -5.88 1.99 -19.21
CA ILE A 152 -4.47 2.29 -18.90
C ILE A 152 -4.00 3.46 -19.77
N LEU A 153 -3.32 4.41 -19.14
CA LEU A 153 -2.65 5.54 -19.83
C LEU A 153 -1.16 5.25 -19.98
N LEU A 154 -0.42 5.19 -18.89
CA LEU A 154 1.00 4.83 -18.86
C LEU A 154 1.30 3.82 -17.76
N GLN A 155 2.40 3.09 -17.93
CA GLN A 155 2.90 2.13 -16.95
C GLN A 155 4.40 2.22 -16.81
N LYS A 156 4.92 1.98 -15.60
CA LYS A 156 6.35 1.90 -15.33
C LYS A 156 6.64 0.67 -14.47
N GLU A 157 7.49 -0.21 -14.95
CA GLU A 157 7.98 -1.36 -14.19
C GLU A 157 8.97 -0.94 -13.10
N ILE A 158 8.91 -1.64 -11.97
CA ILE A 158 9.75 -1.40 -10.79
C ILE A 158 10.17 -2.75 -10.23
N PRO A 159 11.47 -3.06 -10.17
CA PRO A 159 11.93 -4.31 -9.57
C PRO A 159 11.67 -4.34 -8.08
N ILE A 160 11.33 -5.53 -7.56
CA ILE A 160 11.20 -5.82 -6.14
C ILE A 160 12.48 -6.54 -5.70
N ALA A 161 13.30 -5.89 -4.90
CA ALA A 161 14.51 -6.50 -4.38
C ALA A 161 14.19 -7.59 -3.32
N PRO A 162 15.05 -8.60 -3.15
CA PRO A 162 14.84 -9.68 -2.16
C PRO A 162 14.60 -9.19 -0.73
N GLN A 163 15.19 -8.04 -0.36
CA GLN A 163 15.05 -7.43 0.95
C GLN A 163 13.92 -6.38 1.04
N ASP A 164 13.25 -6.05 -0.07
CA ASP A 164 12.17 -5.06 -0.04
C ASP A 164 11.01 -5.55 0.85
N THR A 165 10.49 -4.61 1.62
CA THR A 165 9.22 -4.72 2.34
C THR A 165 8.22 -3.75 1.71
N ALA A 166 6.94 -3.85 2.07
CA ALA A 166 5.96 -2.85 1.63
C ALA A 166 6.34 -1.43 2.11
N VAL A 167 7.03 -1.32 3.26
CA VAL A 167 7.51 -0.04 3.81
C VAL A 167 8.60 0.59 2.96
N THR A 168 9.53 -0.20 2.42
CA THR A 168 10.65 0.30 1.59
C THR A 168 10.25 0.50 0.12
N LEU A 169 9.36 -0.34 -0.39
CA LEU A 169 8.93 -0.30 -1.79
C LEU A 169 7.94 0.86 -2.07
N ALA A 170 6.99 1.11 -1.16
CA ALA A 170 5.94 2.11 -1.38
C ALA A 170 6.47 3.53 -1.64
N PRO A 171 7.46 4.08 -0.90
CA PRO A 171 8.02 5.40 -1.21
C PRO A 171 8.66 5.46 -2.61
N ARG A 172 9.40 4.42 -3.02
CA ARG A 172 10.03 4.32 -4.33
C ARG A 172 8.98 4.31 -5.45
N MET A 173 7.91 3.52 -5.28
CA MET A 173 6.79 3.49 -6.22
C MET A 173 6.04 4.82 -6.26
N GLY A 174 5.86 5.49 -5.12
CA GLY A 174 5.22 6.80 -5.04
C GLY A 174 5.98 7.88 -5.81
N ALA A 175 7.30 7.91 -5.68
CA ALA A 175 8.16 8.87 -6.39
C ALA A 175 8.12 8.63 -7.91
N ILE A 176 8.29 7.39 -8.37
CA ILE A 176 8.23 7.02 -9.80
C ILE A 176 6.82 7.26 -10.36
N GLY A 177 5.78 6.97 -9.58
CA GLY A 177 4.39 7.22 -9.97
C GLY A 177 4.05 8.71 -10.10
N ALA A 178 4.67 9.56 -9.28
CA ALA A 178 4.52 11.00 -9.38
C ALA A 178 5.07 11.55 -10.70
N ASP A 179 6.26 11.13 -11.11
CA ASP A 179 6.83 11.49 -12.41
C ASP A 179 5.96 10.97 -13.57
N LEU A 180 5.47 9.73 -13.45
CA LEU A 180 4.57 9.12 -14.45
C LEU A 180 3.24 9.87 -14.57
N MET A 181 2.69 10.41 -13.47
CA MET A 181 1.45 11.20 -13.50
C MET A 181 1.67 12.54 -14.23
N VAL A 182 2.80 13.22 -14.02
CA VAL A 182 3.15 14.44 -14.76
C VAL A 182 3.31 14.14 -16.25
N GLU A 183 4.01 13.06 -16.61
CA GLU A 183 4.16 12.60 -18.00
C GLU A 183 2.79 12.32 -18.63
N THR A 184 1.91 11.63 -17.91
CA THR A 184 0.54 11.31 -18.34
C THR A 184 -0.26 12.57 -18.65
N LEU A 185 -0.27 13.56 -17.75
CA LEU A 185 -1.02 14.81 -17.96
C LEU A 185 -0.50 15.60 -19.15
N ARG A 186 0.81 15.73 -19.28
CA ARG A 186 1.43 16.41 -20.44
C ARG A 186 1.12 15.68 -21.74
N GLY A 187 1.18 14.35 -21.72
CA GLY A 187 0.85 13.52 -22.87
C GLY A 187 -0.62 13.58 -23.28
N LEU A 188 -1.54 13.62 -22.30
CA LEU A 188 -2.97 13.83 -22.59
C LEU A 188 -3.23 15.22 -23.17
N GLN A 189 -2.61 16.27 -22.64
CA GLN A 189 -2.71 17.64 -23.15
C GLN A 189 -2.16 17.77 -24.56
N ALA A 190 -1.07 17.07 -24.88
CA ALA A 190 -0.45 17.06 -26.20
C ALA A 190 -1.10 16.05 -27.18
N GLY A 191 -2.04 15.22 -26.72
CA GLY A 191 -2.66 14.15 -27.52
C GLY A 191 -1.73 12.97 -27.85
N THR A 192 -0.57 12.86 -27.18
CA THR A 192 0.43 11.79 -27.40
C THR A 192 0.16 10.55 -26.56
N VAL A 193 -0.53 10.66 -25.42
CA VAL A 193 -0.99 9.55 -24.59
C VAL A 193 -2.44 9.21 -24.95
N ARG A 194 -2.66 7.95 -25.32
CA ARG A 194 -3.99 7.43 -25.66
C ARG A 194 -4.41 6.35 -24.67
N PRO A 195 -5.64 6.37 -24.16
CA PRO A 195 -6.17 5.32 -23.30
C PRO A 195 -6.15 3.96 -24.01
N ARG A 196 -5.76 2.91 -23.29
CA ARG A 196 -5.76 1.51 -23.75
C ARG A 196 -6.64 0.68 -22.84
N PRO A 197 -7.67 -0.03 -23.35
CA PRO A 197 -8.49 -0.95 -22.56
C PRO A 197 -7.62 -2.00 -21.86
N GLN A 198 -8.03 -2.39 -20.66
CA GLN A 198 -7.39 -3.48 -19.94
C GLN A 198 -7.86 -4.84 -20.46
N ASP A 199 -6.96 -5.82 -20.50
CA ASP A 199 -7.30 -7.23 -20.74
C ASP A 199 -7.88 -7.83 -19.43
N HIS A 200 -9.20 -7.84 -19.30
CA HIS A 200 -9.87 -8.29 -18.08
C HIS A 200 -9.63 -9.78 -17.76
N ALA A 201 -9.28 -10.60 -18.76
CA ALA A 201 -8.94 -12.02 -18.52
C ALA A 201 -7.64 -12.20 -17.72
N LYS A 202 -6.74 -11.19 -17.74
CA LYS A 202 -5.48 -11.19 -17.00
C LYS A 202 -5.58 -10.49 -15.64
N ALA A 203 -6.77 -10.03 -15.26
CA ALA A 203 -6.94 -9.31 -14.02
C ALA A 203 -6.75 -10.22 -12.80
N THR A 204 -5.98 -9.74 -11.82
CA THR A 204 -5.88 -10.36 -10.49
C THR A 204 -6.24 -9.36 -9.41
N LEU A 205 -6.64 -9.85 -8.23
CA LEU A 205 -7.09 -9.01 -7.13
C LEU A 205 -6.03 -8.87 -6.05
N ALA A 206 -5.97 -7.67 -5.46
CA ALA A 206 -5.21 -7.32 -4.27
C ALA A 206 -6.17 -6.75 -3.20
N PRO A 207 -6.92 -7.61 -2.51
CA PRO A 207 -7.95 -7.17 -1.56
C PRO A 207 -7.34 -6.37 -0.41
N ILE A 208 -8.20 -5.58 0.25
CA ILE A 208 -7.80 -4.90 1.49
C ILE A 208 -7.31 -5.94 2.51
N LEU A 209 -6.17 -5.63 3.15
CA LEU A 209 -5.62 -6.52 4.18
C LEU A 209 -6.52 -6.54 5.41
N LYS A 210 -6.61 -7.69 6.04
CA LYS A 210 -7.31 -7.92 7.31
C LYS A 210 -6.29 -8.38 8.35
N LYS A 211 -6.66 -8.29 9.63
CA LYS A 211 -5.80 -8.75 10.73
C LYS A 211 -5.40 -10.22 10.55
N GLU A 212 -6.35 -11.04 10.12
CA GLU A 212 -6.19 -12.49 9.92
C GLU A 212 -5.16 -12.84 8.85
N ASP A 213 -4.94 -11.95 7.86
CA ASP A 213 -3.91 -12.16 6.84
C ASP A 213 -2.49 -12.21 7.42
N GLY A 214 -2.27 -11.59 8.58
CA GLY A 214 -1.01 -11.64 9.31
C GLY A 214 -0.77 -12.92 10.11
N LYS A 215 -1.78 -13.78 10.28
CA LYS A 215 -1.60 -15.05 10.99
C LYS A 215 -0.72 -16.00 10.16
N ILE A 216 0.37 -16.46 10.79
CA ILE A 216 1.31 -17.38 10.14
C ILE A 216 0.68 -18.77 10.05
N ASP A 217 0.71 -19.34 8.87
CA ASP A 217 0.43 -20.75 8.62
C ASP A 217 1.77 -21.46 8.35
N PHE A 218 2.23 -22.23 9.33
CA PHE A 218 3.48 -22.98 9.22
C PHE A 218 3.43 -24.16 8.24
N GLN A 219 2.28 -24.48 7.65
CA GLN A 219 2.21 -25.41 6.51
C GLN A 219 2.79 -24.80 5.21
N GLN A 220 2.92 -23.49 5.14
CA GLN A 220 3.61 -22.80 4.06
C GLN A 220 5.12 -22.96 4.22
N THR A 221 5.83 -22.81 3.10
CA THR A 221 7.31 -22.82 3.12
C THR A 221 7.86 -21.60 3.87
N ALA A 222 9.08 -21.70 4.38
CA ALA A 222 9.79 -20.59 5.03
C ALA A 222 9.87 -19.35 4.13
N GLN A 223 10.02 -19.53 2.81
CA GLN A 223 10.07 -18.43 1.85
C GLN A 223 8.70 -17.75 1.67
N GLU A 224 7.61 -18.52 1.61
CA GLU A 224 6.26 -17.95 1.53
C GLU A 224 5.91 -17.16 2.80
N ILE A 225 6.26 -17.68 3.97
CA ILE A 225 6.08 -16.98 5.25
C ILE A 225 6.92 -15.69 5.28
N LEU A 226 8.19 -15.73 4.85
CA LEU A 226 9.04 -14.54 4.76
C LEU A 226 8.45 -13.49 3.81
N ASN A 227 7.93 -13.90 2.65
CA ASN A 227 7.32 -12.97 1.70
C ASN A 227 6.08 -12.29 2.29
N ARG A 228 5.23 -13.02 3.01
CA ARG A 228 4.08 -12.44 3.73
C ARG A 228 4.55 -11.49 4.83
N LEU A 229 5.59 -11.86 5.60
CA LEU A 229 6.18 -10.99 6.61
C LEU A 229 6.66 -9.66 5.99
N ARG A 230 7.37 -9.71 4.87
CA ARG A 230 7.85 -8.51 4.17
C ARG A 230 6.70 -7.68 3.57
N GLY A 231 5.75 -8.35 2.93
CA GLY A 231 4.63 -7.72 2.24
C GLY A 231 3.64 -7.07 3.21
N PHE A 232 3.43 -7.65 4.38
CA PHE A 232 2.40 -7.20 5.32
C PHE A 232 2.90 -6.26 6.40
N GLN A 233 4.17 -5.87 6.37
CA GLN A 233 4.67 -4.79 7.22
C GLN A 233 4.13 -3.43 6.77
N PRO A 234 3.82 -2.50 7.71
CA PRO A 234 3.85 -2.68 9.17
C PRO A 234 2.56 -3.30 9.73
N TRP A 235 1.52 -3.44 8.92
CA TRP A 235 0.21 -4.00 9.31
C TRP A 235 -0.35 -4.85 8.17
N PRO A 236 -0.95 -6.01 8.47
CA PRO A 236 -1.14 -6.61 9.79
C PRO A 236 0.14 -7.17 10.42
N GLY A 237 1.25 -7.20 9.70
CA GLY A 237 2.49 -7.85 10.09
C GLY A 237 2.40 -9.36 9.94
N ALA A 238 3.28 -10.09 10.63
CA ALA A 238 3.22 -11.55 10.74
C ALA A 238 3.19 -11.94 12.22
N TYR A 239 2.26 -12.78 12.61
CA TYR A 239 2.11 -13.20 14.00
C TYR A 239 1.65 -14.66 14.12
N THR A 240 2.00 -15.24 15.25
CA THR A 240 1.58 -16.57 15.69
C THR A 240 1.21 -16.52 17.17
N SER A 241 1.03 -17.67 17.83
CA SER A 241 0.89 -17.76 19.28
C SER A 241 2.04 -18.53 19.90
N PHE A 242 2.45 -18.10 21.07
CA PHE A 242 3.39 -18.79 21.95
C PHE A 242 2.80 -18.87 23.36
N ARG A 243 2.54 -20.07 23.84
CA ARG A 243 1.92 -20.32 25.15
C ARG A 243 0.64 -19.48 25.38
N GLY A 244 -0.26 -19.48 24.40
CA GLY A 244 -1.54 -18.76 24.44
C GLY A 244 -1.46 -17.22 24.28
N LYS A 245 -0.27 -16.63 24.07
CA LYS A 245 -0.07 -15.19 23.83
C LYS A 245 0.32 -14.93 22.39
N ASN A 246 -0.11 -13.80 21.83
CA ASN A 246 0.33 -13.40 20.51
C ASN A 246 1.86 -13.15 20.49
N LEU A 247 2.53 -13.73 19.49
CA LEU A 247 3.95 -13.52 19.18
C LEU A 247 4.04 -12.93 17.79
N HIS A 248 4.36 -11.63 17.69
CA HIS A 248 4.67 -11.00 16.43
C HIS A 248 6.10 -11.30 16.00
N ILE A 249 6.28 -11.59 14.71
CA ILE A 249 7.59 -11.80 14.10
C ILE A 249 7.89 -10.57 13.24
N TRP A 250 8.97 -9.87 13.57
CA TRP A 250 9.37 -8.64 12.88
C TRP A 250 10.48 -8.86 11.85
N ALA A 251 11.35 -9.82 12.13
CA ALA A 251 12.41 -10.20 11.21
C ALA A 251 12.67 -11.70 11.31
N ALA A 252 12.91 -12.32 10.16
CA ALA A 252 13.22 -13.74 10.04
C ALA A 252 14.00 -13.99 8.76
N GLN A 253 14.65 -15.15 8.66
CA GLN A 253 15.31 -15.61 7.44
C GLN A 253 15.10 -17.12 7.24
N PRO A 254 14.91 -17.57 5.99
CA PRO A 254 14.89 -18.99 5.68
C PRO A 254 16.30 -19.60 5.92
N ILE A 255 16.33 -20.81 6.43
CA ILE A 255 17.57 -21.54 6.63
C ILE A 255 17.43 -22.98 6.15
N GLU A 256 18.55 -23.60 5.81
CA GLU A 256 18.61 -25.02 5.43
C GLU A 256 18.68 -25.90 6.70
N ARG A 257 17.52 -26.18 7.25
CA ARG A 257 17.32 -27.08 8.39
C ARG A 257 16.01 -27.84 8.25
N THR A 258 16.00 -29.08 8.67
CA THR A 258 14.75 -29.87 8.76
C THR A 258 14.28 -29.86 10.22
N VAL A 259 13.14 -29.23 10.45
CA VAL A 259 12.45 -29.19 11.73
C VAL A 259 10.99 -29.55 11.46
N ALA A 260 10.35 -30.28 12.34
CA ALA A 260 8.94 -30.60 12.16
C ALA A 260 8.07 -29.32 12.12
N THR A 261 7.04 -29.32 11.30
CA THR A 261 6.19 -28.15 11.06
C THR A 261 5.66 -27.56 12.36
N ALA A 262 5.82 -26.24 12.51
CA ALA A 262 5.48 -25.44 13.68
C ALA A 262 6.29 -25.76 14.96
N GLU A 263 7.16 -26.75 14.96
CA GLU A 263 8.01 -27.07 16.11
C GLU A 263 9.20 -26.10 16.22
N VAL A 264 9.53 -25.77 17.44
CA VAL A 264 10.65 -24.92 17.81
C VAL A 264 11.91 -25.75 18.02
N LEU A 265 13.01 -25.30 17.41
CA LEU A 265 14.37 -25.74 17.68
C LEU A 265 15.18 -24.55 18.21
N VAL A 266 15.81 -24.73 19.36
CA VAL A 266 16.76 -23.75 19.90
C VAL A 266 18.18 -24.34 19.76
N GLU A 267 19.00 -23.65 18.96
CA GLU A 267 20.40 -24.07 18.74
C GLU A 267 21.31 -22.84 18.93
N ARG A 268 22.23 -22.91 19.91
CA ARG A 268 23.21 -21.84 20.19
C ARG A 268 22.60 -20.43 20.35
N GLY A 269 21.40 -20.36 20.93
CA GLY A 269 20.67 -19.10 21.10
C GLY A 269 19.83 -18.65 19.89
N HIS A 270 19.88 -19.38 18.77
CA HIS A 270 19.02 -19.14 17.61
C HIS A 270 17.65 -19.79 17.82
N LEU A 271 16.60 -19.06 17.49
CA LEU A 271 15.22 -19.53 17.54
C LEU A 271 14.76 -19.91 16.14
N ILE A 272 14.61 -21.20 15.91
CA ILE A 272 14.27 -21.76 14.61
C ILE A 272 12.89 -22.41 14.71
N VAL A 273 12.08 -22.29 13.68
CA VAL A 273 10.76 -22.93 13.59
C VAL A 273 10.63 -23.68 12.28
N GLY A 274 10.12 -24.92 12.36
CA GLY A 274 9.84 -25.74 11.20
C GLY A 274 8.68 -25.22 10.38
N CYS A 275 8.82 -25.27 9.06
CA CYS A 275 7.84 -24.83 8.08
C CYS A 275 7.49 -25.94 7.09
N GLY A 276 6.51 -25.69 6.23
CA GLY A 276 6.10 -26.63 5.20
C GLY A 276 7.23 -27.02 4.24
N ALA A 277 7.03 -28.15 3.54
CA ALA A 277 7.99 -28.72 2.59
C ALA A 277 9.40 -28.98 3.19
N GLY A 278 9.49 -29.26 4.49
CA GLY A 278 10.76 -29.52 5.17
C GLY A 278 11.69 -28.30 5.28
N SER A 279 11.18 -27.10 5.07
CA SER A 279 11.92 -25.86 5.24
C SER A 279 11.87 -25.35 6.68
N ALA A 280 12.75 -24.42 7.04
CA ALA A 280 12.78 -23.82 8.36
C ALA A 280 13.04 -22.31 8.29
N LEU A 281 12.51 -21.60 9.28
CA LEU A 281 12.63 -20.16 9.43
C LEU A 281 13.37 -19.85 10.73
N GLU A 282 14.50 -19.14 10.64
CA GLU A 282 15.13 -18.55 11.81
C GLU A 282 14.44 -17.22 12.13
N LEU A 283 13.94 -17.08 13.35
CA LEU A 283 13.37 -15.85 13.84
C LEU A 283 14.50 -14.96 14.38
N LEU A 284 14.56 -13.72 13.92
CA LEU A 284 15.62 -12.77 14.29
C LEU A 284 15.12 -11.74 15.30
N GLU A 285 13.90 -11.22 15.12
CA GLU A 285 13.28 -10.26 16.00
C GLU A 285 11.80 -10.62 16.22
N VAL A 286 11.40 -10.60 17.47
CA VAL A 286 10.05 -10.98 17.89
C VAL A 286 9.49 -10.01 18.92
N GLN A 287 8.17 -10.05 19.11
CA GLN A 287 7.49 -9.27 20.12
C GLN A 287 6.33 -10.08 20.73
N LEU A 288 6.50 -10.48 21.97
CA LEU A 288 5.42 -11.12 22.72
C LEU A 288 4.39 -10.07 23.16
N GLU A 289 3.14 -10.48 23.18
CA GLU A 289 2.02 -9.65 23.63
C GLU A 289 2.31 -8.95 24.97
N GLY A 290 2.07 -7.62 24.99
CA GLY A 290 2.33 -6.78 26.16
C GLY A 290 3.81 -6.47 26.44
N LYS A 291 4.73 -6.89 25.58
CA LYS A 291 6.17 -6.65 25.70
C LYS A 291 6.69 -5.74 24.57
N LYS A 292 7.93 -5.26 24.73
CA LYS A 292 8.66 -4.56 23.65
C LYS A 292 9.19 -5.56 22.63
N ARG A 293 9.42 -5.09 21.42
CA ARG A 293 10.18 -5.80 20.37
C ARG A 293 11.60 -6.09 20.89
N MET A 294 12.09 -7.30 20.64
CA MET A 294 13.39 -7.78 21.12
C MET A 294 14.05 -8.73 20.13
N PRO A 295 15.38 -8.85 20.15
CA PRO A 295 16.08 -9.93 19.46
C PRO A 295 15.56 -11.33 19.89
N ALA A 296 15.54 -12.29 18.96
CA ALA A 296 15.09 -13.63 19.28
C ALA A 296 15.99 -14.35 20.30
N ALA A 297 17.27 -14.00 20.34
CA ALA A 297 18.20 -14.51 21.36
C ALA A 297 17.78 -14.09 22.79
N ASP A 298 17.34 -12.85 22.97
CA ASP A 298 16.82 -12.36 24.27
C ASP A 298 15.51 -13.06 24.64
N PHE A 299 14.66 -13.31 23.63
CA PHE A 299 13.44 -14.08 23.82
C PHE A 299 13.74 -15.51 24.25
N VAL A 300 14.70 -16.18 23.63
CA VAL A 300 15.16 -17.53 24.01
C VAL A 300 15.67 -17.54 25.45
N HIS A 301 16.52 -16.56 25.82
CA HIS A 301 17.04 -16.47 27.18
C HIS A 301 15.95 -16.21 28.21
N GLY A 302 15.03 -15.30 27.93
CA GLY A 302 14.00 -14.88 28.91
C GLY A 302 12.81 -15.82 29.03
N TYR A 303 12.42 -16.52 27.96
CA TYR A 303 11.22 -17.35 27.92
C TYR A 303 11.51 -18.85 27.82
N GLN A 304 12.74 -19.23 27.53
CA GLN A 304 13.24 -20.61 27.48
C GLN A 304 12.29 -21.55 26.72
N PRO A 305 12.04 -21.31 25.41
CA PRO A 305 11.23 -22.21 24.62
C PRO A 305 11.87 -23.59 24.57
N HIS A 306 11.06 -24.64 24.74
CA HIS A 306 11.55 -26.02 24.75
C HIS A 306 11.68 -26.54 23.30
N ILE A 307 12.69 -27.39 23.05
CA ILE A 307 12.81 -28.12 21.79
C ILE A 307 11.56 -28.97 21.58
N GLY A 308 10.95 -28.90 20.41
CA GLY A 308 9.69 -29.59 20.09
C GLY A 308 8.43 -28.85 20.55
N GLU A 309 8.54 -27.72 21.25
CA GLU A 309 7.39 -26.86 21.57
C GLU A 309 6.81 -26.30 20.26
N LYS A 310 5.48 -26.21 20.15
CA LYS A 310 4.82 -25.75 18.93
C LYS A 310 4.35 -24.30 19.04
N LEU A 311 4.59 -23.54 17.97
CA LEU A 311 3.97 -22.25 17.76
C LEU A 311 2.59 -22.41 17.11
N GLY A 312 1.69 -21.48 17.35
CA GLY A 312 0.38 -21.46 16.70
C GLY A 312 -0.74 -22.20 17.46
N HIS A 313 -0.46 -22.64 18.70
CA HIS A 313 -1.41 -23.33 19.56
C HIS A 313 -1.75 -22.52 20.81
#